data_aad46ebdbd7a1d081a75d68bfc9ca954
#
_entry.id   aad46ebdbd7a1d081a75d68bfc9ca954
#
_cell.length_a   1.000
_cell.length_b   1.000
_cell.length_c   1.000
_cell.angle_alpha   90.00
_cell.angle_beta   90.00
_cell.angle_gamma   90.00
#
_symmetry.space_group_name_H-M   'P 1'
#
loop_
_entity.id
_entity.type
_entity.pdbx_description
1 polymer ?
#
loop_
_entity_poly.entity_id
_entity_poly.type
_entity_poly.pdbx_seq_one_letter_code
_entity_poly.pdbx_strand_id
1 'polypeptide(L)'
;IKEVPKNRWDIEKYYDADRRKEDKTVSRTGGFMADPQLFDAAFFKISPIEAKQMDPQHRLFMEVAIRALNEGNIRLDSLKNSNTGVYC
;
A
#
# COMPACT_ATOMS: atom_id res chain seq x y z
N ILE A 1 -2.52 14.00 2.04
CA ILE A 1 -2.48 13.95 3.52
C ILE A 1 -3.86 14.27 4.06
N LYS A 2 -4.34 13.48 4.98
CA LYS A 2 -5.65 13.64 5.61
C LYS A 2 -5.64 13.09 7.04
N GLU A 3 -6.70 13.33 7.78
CA GLU A 3 -6.86 12.72 9.10
C GLU A 3 -6.96 11.20 8.98
N VAL A 4 -6.60 10.51 10.06
CA VAL A 4 -6.70 9.04 10.13
C VAL A 4 -8.13 8.61 9.85
N PRO A 5 -8.38 7.77 8.81
CA PRO A 5 -9.71 7.28 8.53
C PRO A 5 -10.24 6.40 9.67
N LYS A 6 -11.55 6.47 9.90
CA LYS A 6 -12.20 5.71 10.98
C LYS A 6 -12.05 4.19 10.82
N ASN A 7 -11.89 3.71 9.58
CA ASN A 7 -11.70 2.29 9.31
C ASN A 7 -10.27 1.79 9.55
N ARG A 8 -9.36 2.67 9.93
CA ARG A 8 -7.98 2.29 10.31
C ARG A 8 -7.85 2.11 11.80
N TRP A 9 -8.08 3.17 12.55
CA TRP A 9 -8.21 3.12 14.01
C TRP A 9 -8.96 4.34 14.49
N ASP A 10 -9.43 4.27 15.74
CA ASP A 10 -10.12 5.39 16.37
C ASP A 10 -9.08 6.40 16.89
N ILE A 11 -8.82 7.44 16.11
CA ILE A 11 -7.82 8.45 16.44
C ILE A 11 -8.20 9.23 17.71
N GLU A 12 -9.49 9.42 17.97
CA GLU A 12 -9.93 10.16 19.17
C GLU A 12 -9.53 9.43 20.45
N LYS A 13 -9.47 8.10 20.40
CA LYS A 13 -9.04 7.27 21.53
C LYS A 13 -7.55 7.37 21.81
N TYR A 14 -6.73 7.54 20.75
CA TYR A 14 -5.28 7.47 20.85
C TYR A 14 -4.58 8.81 20.71
N TYR A 15 -5.29 9.87 20.33
CA TYR A 15 -4.69 11.19 20.14
C TYR A 15 -4.60 11.96 21.47
N ASP A 16 -3.44 12.59 21.69
CA ASP A 16 -3.24 13.56 22.75
C ASP A 16 -2.16 14.55 22.31
N ALA A 17 -2.43 15.83 22.45
CA ALA A 17 -1.48 16.88 22.09
C ALA A 17 -0.28 16.94 23.04
N ASP A 18 -0.39 16.37 24.24
CA ASP A 18 0.70 16.33 25.21
C ASP A 18 1.66 15.18 24.88
N ARG A 19 2.86 15.52 24.43
CA ARG A 19 3.89 14.56 24.05
C ARG A 19 4.38 13.68 25.20
N ARG A 20 4.10 14.05 26.43
CA ARG A 20 4.51 13.30 27.62
C ARG A 20 3.57 12.14 27.94
N LYS A 21 2.42 12.10 27.31
CA LYS A 21 1.46 10.99 27.49
C LYS A 21 1.97 9.73 26.83
N GLU A 22 2.02 8.63 27.58
CA GLU A 22 2.34 7.32 27.05
C GLU A 22 1.12 6.73 26.32
N ASP A 23 1.36 5.81 25.40
CA ASP A 23 0.32 5.12 24.62
C ASP A 23 -0.60 6.05 23.82
N LYS A 24 -0.13 7.27 23.53
CA LYS A 24 -0.87 8.24 22.74
C LYS A 24 -0.04 8.75 21.57
N THR A 25 -0.71 9.22 20.55
CA THR A 25 -0.07 9.85 19.39
C THR A 25 -0.35 11.36 19.40
N VAL A 26 0.64 12.13 19.00
CA VAL A 26 0.49 13.59 18.84
C VAL A 26 0.11 13.96 17.41
N SER A 27 0.04 12.99 16.51
CA SER A 27 -0.32 13.21 15.12
C SER A 27 -1.72 12.65 14.83
N ARG A 28 -2.52 13.45 14.15
CA ARG A 28 -3.88 13.07 13.70
C ARG A 28 -3.94 12.81 12.19
N THR A 29 -2.90 13.18 11.48
CA THR A 29 -2.91 13.17 10.01
C THR A 29 -1.79 12.32 9.45
N GLY A 30 -1.96 11.86 8.24
CA GLY A 30 -0.95 11.08 7.54
C GLY A 30 -1.32 10.89 6.07
N GLY A 31 -0.46 10.18 5.36
CA GLY A 31 -0.74 9.78 3.99
C GLY A 31 -1.51 8.46 4.01
N PHE A 32 -2.79 8.51 3.72
CA PHE A 32 -3.65 7.33 3.70
C PHE A 32 -4.21 7.10 2.31
N MET A 33 -4.19 5.86 1.89
CA MET A 33 -4.77 5.44 0.62
C MET A 33 -6.15 4.87 0.86
N ALA A 34 -7.08 5.14 -0.08
CA ALA A 34 -8.38 4.50 -0.07
C ALA A 34 -8.22 3.02 -0.46
N ASP A 35 -9.00 2.16 0.19
CA ASP A 35 -9.14 0.74 -0.16
C ASP A 35 -7.79 0.00 -0.37
N PRO A 36 -6.83 0.10 0.56
CA PRO A 36 -5.54 -0.57 0.40
C PRO A 36 -5.67 -2.10 0.43
N GLN A 37 -6.80 -2.62 0.87
CA GLN A 37 -7.08 -4.05 0.90
C GLN A 37 -7.50 -4.61 -0.46
N LEU A 38 -7.90 -3.77 -1.41
CA LEU A 38 -8.33 -4.22 -2.74
C LEU A 38 -7.12 -4.58 -3.61
N PHE A 39 -7.21 -5.72 -4.28
CA PHE A 39 -6.12 -6.22 -5.11
C PHE A 39 -6.62 -7.24 -6.11
N ASP A 40 -6.24 -7.11 -7.38
CA ASP A 40 -6.57 -8.07 -8.43
C ASP A 40 -5.57 -9.23 -8.42
N ALA A 41 -5.77 -10.18 -7.53
CA ALA A 41 -4.89 -11.33 -7.38
C ALA A 41 -4.83 -12.19 -8.66
N ALA A 42 -5.95 -12.32 -9.36
CA ALA A 42 -6.02 -13.13 -10.58
C ALA A 42 -5.11 -12.58 -11.69
N PHE A 43 -5.07 -11.27 -11.84
CA PHE A 43 -4.18 -10.62 -12.83
C PHE A 43 -2.72 -10.97 -12.57
N PHE A 44 -2.30 -11.01 -11.30
CA PHE A 44 -0.92 -11.32 -10.91
C PHE A 44 -0.67 -12.81 -10.73
N LYS A 45 -1.66 -13.66 -11.03
CA LYS A 45 -1.56 -15.13 -10.88
C LYS A 45 -1.23 -15.55 -9.45
N ILE A 46 -1.78 -14.84 -8.48
CA ILE A 46 -1.61 -15.11 -7.05
C ILE A 46 -2.91 -15.69 -6.53
N SER A 47 -2.82 -16.76 -5.73
CA SER A 47 -4.03 -17.35 -5.13
C SER A 47 -4.69 -16.39 -4.16
N PRO A 48 -6.03 -16.45 -3.98
CA PRO A 48 -6.70 -15.58 -3.00
C PRO A 48 -6.18 -15.73 -1.59
N ILE A 49 -5.80 -16.94 -1.18
CA ILE A 49 -5.26 -17.20 0.16
C ILE A 49 -3.91 -16.51 0.33
N GLU A 50 -3.03 -16.65 -0.65
CA GLU A 50 -1.72 -16.00 -0.65
C GLU A 50 -1.86 -14.48 -0.67
N ALA A 51 -2.77 -13.96 -1.49
CA ALA A 51 -3.01 -12.52 -1.58
C ALA A 51 -3.46 -11.93 -0.25
N LYS A 52 -4.28 -12.64 0.52
CA LYS A 52 -4.72 -12.20 1.84
C LYS A 52 -3.58 -12.10 2.84
N GLN A 53 -2.57 -12.95 2.70
CA GLN A 53 -1.40 -12.98 3.58
C GLN A 53 -0.32 -12.00 3.19
N MET A 54 -0.39 -11.43 1.97
CA MET A 54 0.58 -10.45 1.51
C MET A 54 0.41 -9.12 2.24
N ASP A 55 1.53 -8.49 2.56
CA ASP A 55 1.52 -7.12 3.08
C ASP A 55 0.88 -6.18 2.04
N PRO A 56 -0.06 -5.31 2.45
CA PRO A 56 -0.66 -4.34 1.54
C PRO A 56 0.34 -3.50 0.76
N GLN A 57 1.52 -3.20 1.32
CA GLN A 57 2.57 -2.48 0.63
C GLN A 57 3.05 -3.20 -0.62
N HIS A 58 3.22 -4.52 -0.53
CA HIS A 58 3.65 -5.33 -1.67
C HIS A 58 2.60 -5.35 -2.76
N ARG A 59 1.32 -5.48 -2.39
CA ARG A 59 0.22 -5.48 -3.35
C ARG A 59 0.10 -4.15 -4.07
N LEU A 60 0.16 -3.05 -3.34
CA LEU A 60 0.10 -1.70 -3.91
C LEU A 60 1.29 -1.42 -4.83
N PHE A 61 2.48 -1.86 -4.42
CA PHE A 61 3.67 -1.70 -5.25
C PHE A 61 3.52 -2.40 -6.60
N MET A 62 3.00 -3.62 -6.61
CA MET A 62 2.78 -4.36 -7.86
C MET A 62 1.79 -3.63 -8.77
N GLU A 63 0.69 -3.12 -8.24
CA GLU A 63 -0.29 -2.38 -9.02
C GLU A 63 0.30 -1.10 -9.62
N VAL A 64 1.03 -0.35 -8.82
CA VAL A 64 1.66 0.91 -9.26
C VAL A 64 2.74 0.63 -10.32
N ALA A 65 3.51 -0.44 -10.15
CA ALA A 65 4.54 -0.83 -11.11
C ALA A 65 3.93 -1.17 -12.49
N ILE A 66 2.84 -1.94 -12.49
CA ILE A 66 2.14 -2.27 -13.74
C ILE A 66 1.59 -1.02 -14.41
N ARG A 67 1.02 -0.12 -13.63
CA ARG A 67 0.49 1.15 -14.16
C ARG A 67 1.61 2.00 -14.78
N ALA A 68 2.75 2.08 -14.12
CA ALA A 68 3.90 2.80 -14.62
C ALA A 68 4.42 2.23 -15.95
N LEU A 69 4.49 0.91 -16.06
CA LEU A 69 4.91 0.25 -17.28
C LEU A 69 3.92 0.50 -18.42
N ASN A 70 2.63 0.45 -18.15
CA ASN A 70 1.59 0.73 -19.15
C ASN A 70 1.66 2.18 -19.64
N GLU A 71 1.87 3.13 -18.75
CA GLU A 71 2.03 4.54 -19.13
C GLU A 71 3.29 4.78 -19.96
N GLY A 72 4.35 4.01 -19.72
CA GLY A 72 5.58 4.06 -20.50
C GLY A 72 5.55 3.25 -21.78
N ASN A 73 4.42 2.62 -22.11
CA ASN A 73 4.27 1.73 -23.25
C ASN A 73 5.26 0.56 -23.26
N ILE A 74 5.63 0.07 -22.06
CA ILE A 74 6.54 -1.04 -21.89
C ILE A 74 5.72 -2.32 -21.65
N ARG A 75 5.89 -3.32 -22.49
CA ARG A 75 5.20 -4.61 -22.35
C ARG A 75 5.91 -5.45 -21.31
N LEU A 76 5.13 -6.11 -20.43
CA LEU A 76 5.68 -7.03 -19.43
C LEU A 76 6.54 -8.14 -20.08
N ASP A 77 6.09 -8.67 -21.20
CA ASP A 77 6.81 -9.74 -21.91
C ASP A 77 8.23 -9.32 -22.30
N SER A 78 8.43 -8.03 -22.58
CA SER A 78 9.75 -7.52 -22.97
C SER A 78 10.74 -7.47 -21.82
N LEU A 79 10.26 -7.49 -20.58
CA LEU A 79 11.11 -7.49 -19.38
C LEU A 79 11.55 -8.88 -18.96
N LYS A 80 10.89 -9.91 -19.43
CA LYS A 80 11.24 -11.29 -19.12
C LYS A 80 12.65 -11.60 -19.63
N ASN A 81 13.49 -12.12 -18.74
CA ASN A 81 14.91 -12.42 -19.01
C ASN A 81 15.75 -11.17 -19.37
N SER A 82 15.28 -9.97 -19.05
CA SER A 82 16.06 -8.74 -19.21
C SER A 82 16.93 -8.48 -17.97
N ASN A 83 17.90 -7.56 -18.12
CA ASN A 83 18.74 -7.12 -17.02
C ASN A 83 18.06 -6.01 -16.20
N THR A 84 16.84 -6.25 -15.76
CA THR A 84 16.03 -5.28 -15.02
C THR A 84 16.02 -5.63 -13.54
N GLY A 85 16.39 -4.67 -12.69
CA GLY A 85 16.35 -4.81 -11.25
C GLY A 85 15.21 -4.00 -10.64
N VAL A 86 14.78 -4.40 -9.45
CA VAL A 86 13.77 -3.67 -8.68
C VAL A 86 14.39 -3.25 -7.36
N TYR A 87 14.34 -1.94 -7.09
CA TYR A 87 14.90 -1.35 -5.88
C TYR A 87 13.85 -0.48 -5.21
N CYS A 88 13.42 -0.84 -4.01
CA CYS A 88 12.45 -0.04 -3.27
C CYS A 88 12.66 -0.11 -1.75
#